data_fe4fe23d977b0d64432d2dd69829eaab
#
_entry.id   fe4fe23d977b0d64432d2dd69829eaab
#
_cell.length_a   1.000
_cell.length_b   1.000
_cell.length_c   1.000
_cell.angle_alpha   90.00
_cell.angle_beta   90.00
_cell.angle_gamma   90.00
#
_symmetry.space_group_name_H-M   'P 1'
#
loop_
_entity.id
_entity.type
_entity.pdbx_description
1 polymer ?
#
loop_
_entity_poly.entity_id
_entity_poly.type
_entity_poly.pdbx_seq_one_letter_code
_entity_poly.pdbx_strand_id
1 'polypeptide(L)'
;MSRPIVAIVGRPNVGKSTLVNRIAQTSDAIVHQSRGVTRDRSYHVADWNGREFMLVDTGGIEPMKSDDVFATSIRDQALAAAEEAAVILFVVDGSVGVTEEDESVARMVRKLKKPTFLLVNKLDNPARENDSLWEFYSLGVGEPVAVSALHGHGTGDLLDEVVALLPEDAGDADDEPDTLRVAIIGRPNAGKSSLFNKMIGNDRSIVSNIAGTTRDAIDTVVERNGKRYRMVDTAGIRKKSTVYENIEYYSMVRGLRAIDRADVALLVVDASTGVTEQDQKVANLAIERGCALVVLLNKWDLLKDDYEREAVMETVDRRLTMAPWAEYLRISAMTGRSVHKIWDMVDAAAERRASHITTSQLNRLLTDMREFGHTVSDGKRRLKMHYVTQTGDKPPAFTFFVNHTDLVTDNYKRYIENRMRATFDFKGTPIRLRFRAKKSDKDKE
;
A
#
# COMPACT_ATOMS: atom_id res chain seq x y z
N MET A 1 1.80 -11.42 -4.57
CA MET A 1 1.38 -11.02 -5.92
C MET A 1 1.40 -9.51 -5.96
N SER A 2 2.14 -8.92 -6.90
CA SER A 2 2.20 -7.45 -7.07
C SER A 2 0.98 -7.00 -7.86
N ARG A 3 0.17 -6.10 -7.30
CA ARG A 3 -0.97 -5.53 -8.02
C ARG A 3 -0.48 -4.58 -9.11
N PRO A 4 -0.90 -4.76 -10.37
CA PRO A 4 -0.57 -3.80 -11.42
C PRO A 4 -1.18 -2.42 -11.10
N ILE A 5 -0.47 -1.36 -11.48
CA ILE A 5 -0.91 0.01 -11.25
C ILE A 5 -1.68 0.51 -12.47
N VAL A 6 -2.85 1.10 -12.23
CA VAL A 6 -3.63 1.85 -13.22
C VAL A 6 -3.62 3.32 -12.80
N ALA A 7 -2.93 4.17 -13.56
CA ALA A 7 -2.83 5.60 -13.24
C ALA A 7 -3.96 6.38 -13.91
N ILE A 8 -4.59 7.26 -13.14
CA ILE A 8 -5.62 8.18 -13.65
C ILE A 8 -4.99 9.56 -13.75
N VAL A 9 -4.84 10.06 -14.98
CA VAL A 9 -4.22 11.36 -15.29
C VAL A 9 -5.21 12.28 -16.01
N GLY A 10 -4.98 13.57 -15.94
CA GLY A 10 -5.81 14.60 -16.55
C GLY A 10 -5.74 15.90 -15.76
N ARG A 11 -6.22 17.02 -16.36
CA ARG A 11 -6.26 18.31 -15.69
C ARG A 11 -7.17 18.31 -14.44
N PRO A 12 -7.09 19.30 -13.56
CA PRO A 12 -8.00 19.44 -12.43
C PRO A 12 -9.49 19.49 -12.88
N ASN A 13 -10.39 19.00 -12.04
CA ASN A 13 -11.85 19.07 -12.19
C ASN A 13 -12.46 18.29 -13.38
N VAL A 14 -11.72 17.45 -14.10
CA VAL A 14 -12.28 16.57 -15.14
C VAL A 14 -13.05 15.36 -14.57
N GLY A 15 -13.04 15.16 -13.25
CA GLY A 15 -13.77 14.09 -12.58
C GLY A 15 -12.94 12.84 -12.25
N LYS A 16 -11.60 12.94 -12.17
CA LYS A 16 -10.70 11.82 -11.81
C LYS A 16 -11.10 11.15 -10.51
N SER A 17 -11.22 11.91 -9.43
CA SER A 17 -11.57 11.37 -8.11
C SER A 17 -12.99 10.78 -8.08
N THR A 18 -13.91 11.31 -8.89
CA THR A 18 -15.25 10.73 -9.06
C THR A 18 -15.16 9.36 -9.73
N LEU A 19 -14.32 9.24 -10.77
CA LEU A 19 -14.09 7.97 -11.47
C LEU A 19 -13.43 6.94 -10.55
N VAL A 20 -12.41 7.34 -9.79
CA VAL A 20 -11.77 6.48 -8.78
C VAL A 20 -12.79 5.95 -7.78
N ASN A 21 -13.59 6.85 -7.20
CA ASN A 21 -14.62 6.46 -6.22
C ASN A 21 -15.66 5.51 -6.85
N ARG A 22 -16.05 5.74 -8.11
CA ARG A 22 -16.97 4.87 -8.82
C ARG A 22 -16.39 3.48 -9.01
N ILE A 23 -15.18 3.36 -9.51
CA ILE A 23 -14.49 2.07 -9.72
C ILE A 23 -14.29 1.34 -8.39
N ALA A 24 -13.87 2.05 -7.35
CA ALA A 24 -13.69 1.46 -6.02
C ALA A 24 -14.99 0.99 -5.36
N GLN A 25 -16.16 1.58 -5.70
CA GLN A 25 -17.47 1.16 -5.21
C GLN A 25 -18.08 -0.01 -5.98
N THR A 26 -17.79 -0.14 -7.27
CA THR A 26 -18.30 -1.23 -8.13
C THR A 26 -17.49 -2.51 -7.94
N SER A 27 -16.28 -2.44 -7.40
CA SER A 27 -15.54 -3.62 -7.05
C SER A 27 -16.20 -4.29 -5.83
N ASP A 28 -16.52 -5.58 -5.92
CA ASP A 28 -16.93 -6.45 -4.79
C ASP A 28 -15.84 -6.60 -3.73
N ALA A 29 -14.80 -5.78 -3.83
CA ALA A 29 -13.72 -5.70 -2.88
C ALA A 29 -14.30 -5.37 -1.51
N ILE A 30 -14.12 -6.27 -0.59
CA ILE A 30 -14.27 -6.02 0.83
C ILE A 30 -13.34 -4.84 1.16
N VAL A 31 -13.87 -3.64 1.01
CA VAL A 31 -13.23 -2.42 1.48
C VAL A 31 -13.11 -2.60 2.98
N HIS A 32 -11.92 -3.00 3.43
CA HIS A 32 -11.57 -2.90 4.82
C HIS A 32 -11.56 -1.40 5.18
N GLN A 33 -12.74 -0.87 5.48
CA GLN A 33 -12.88 0.43 6.11
C GLN A 33 -12.30 0.34 7.52
N SER A 34 -10.99 0.45 7.61
CA SER A 34 -10.33 0.79 8.86
C SER A 34 -10.66 2.26 9.13
N ARG A 35 -11.81 2.51 9.80
CA ARG A 35 -12.14 3.83 10.32
C ARG A 35 -11.06 4.22 11.32
N GLY A 36 -10.25 5.21 10.97
CA GLY A 36 -9.21 5.77 11.85
C GLY A 36 -7.91 6.13 11.16
N VAL A 37 -7.72 5.74 9.90
CA VAL A 37 -6.59 6.17 9.09
C VAL A 37 -7.05 7.31 8.18
N THR A 38 -6.32 8.40 8.17
CA THR A 38 -6.50 9.52 7.23
C THR A 38 -6.63 8.91 5.84
N ARG A 39 -7.81 9.09 5.21
CA ARG A 39 -8.07 8.70 3.81
C ARG A 39 -7.03 9.37 2.94
N ASP A 40 -5.99 8.64 2.57
CA ASP A 40 -5.18 9.07 1.45
C ASP A 40 -6.00 8.83 0.19
N ARG A 41 -6.59 9.90 -0.34
CA ARG A 41 -7.49 9.87 -1.51
C ARG A 41 -6.79 9.46 -2.80
N SER A 42 -5.51 9.17 -2.74
CA SER A 42 -4.67 8.99 -3.92
C SER A 42 -4.51 7.52 -4.36
N TYR A 43 -4.82 6.54 -3.50
CA TYR A 43 -4.55 5.12 -3.77
C TYR A 43 -5.73 4.24 -3.38
N HIS A 44 -6.26 3.49 -4.33
CA HIS A 44 -7.38 2.59 -4.11
C HIS A 44 -7.08 1.22 -4.69
N VAL A 45 -7.40 0.17 -3.95
CA VAL A 45 -7.42 -1.18 -4.51
C VAL A 45 -8.78 -1.40 -5.14
N ALA A 46 -8.79 -1.84 -6.37
CA ALA A 46 -9.97 -2.27 -7.09
C ALA A 46 -9.84 -3.75 -7.46
N ASP A 47 -10.96 -4.44 -7.51
CA ASP A 47 -11.10 -5.78 -8.07
C ASP A 47 -12.11 -5.73 -9.21
N TRP A 48 -11.79 -6.36 -10.32
CA TRP A 48 -12.71 -6.53 -11.43
C TRP A 48 -12.51 -7.89 -12.08
N ASN A 49 -13.58 -8.68 -12.16
CA ASN A 49 -13.53 -10.06 -12.67
C ASN A 49 -12.48 -10.94 -11.98
N GLY A 50 -12.26 -10.75 -10.66
CA GLY A 50 -11.28 -11.48 -9.88
C GLY A 50 -9.82 -11.05 -10.09
N ARG A 51 -9.59 -9.94 -10.80
CA ARG A 51 -8.27 -9.33 -10.99
C ARG A 51 -8.13 -8.08 -10.12
N GLU A 52 -7.24 -8.14 -9.14
CA GLU A 52 -6.94 -7.00 -8.28
C GLU A 52 -5.89 -6.09 -8.94
N PHE A 53 -6.13 -4.77 -8.88
CA PHE A 53 -5.20 -3.75 -9.33
C PHE A 53 -5.27 -2.51 -8.44
N MET A 54 -4.25 -1.66 -8.55
CA MET A 54 -4.16 -0.43 -7.77
C MET A 54 -4.47 0.78 -8.65
N LEU A 55 -5.53 1.50 -8.30
CA LEU A 55 -5.85 2.80 -8.90
C LEU A 55 -5.04 3.90 -8.21
N VAL A 56 -4.42 4.77 -9.00
CA VAL A 56 -3.64 5.91 -8.51
C VAL A 56 -4.26 7.20 -9.05
N ASP A 57 -4.88 7.99 -8.15
CA ASP A 57 -5.45 9.31 -8.48
C ASP A 57 -4.39 10.41 -8.38
N THR A 58 -3.99 10.96 -9.52
CA THR A 58 -3.02 12.07 -9.55
C THR A 58 -3.62 13.43 -9.17
N GLY A 59 -4.95 13.52 -9.03
CA GLY A 59 -5.65 14.76 -8.68
C GLY A 59 -6.02 14.90 -7.20
N GLY A 60 -5.86 13.83 -6.41
CA GLY A 60 -6.19 13.81 -4.97
C GLY A 60 -5.08 14.28 -4.05
N ILE A 61 -3.94 14.70 -4.59
CA ILE A 61 -2.76 15.11 -3.84
C ILE A 61 -2.80 16.62 -3.67
N GLU A 62 -3.11 17.08 -2.46
CA GLU A 62 -3.08 18.51 -2.13
C GLU A 62 -1.64 19.03 -2.14
N PRO A 63 -1.33 20.10 -2.91
CA PRO A 63 -0.03 20.73 -2.84
C PRO A 63 0.09 21.54 -1.53
N MET A 64 1.22 21.42 -0.86
CA MET A 64 1.56 22.34 0.23
C MET A 64 1.81 23.74 -0.37
N LYS A 65 1.21 24.75 0.26
CA LYS A 65 1.10 26.15 -0.20
C LYS A 65 2.41 26.81 -0.66
N SER A 66 2.52 27.08 -1.97
CA SER A 66 3.28 28.22 -2.54
C SER A 66 2.95 28.38 -4.03
N ASP A 67 2.66 29.59 -4.46
CA ASP A 67 1.87 29.89 -5.66
C ASP A 67 2.54 29.70 -7.05
N ASP A 68 3.86 29.56 -7.19
CA ASP A 68 4.56 29.40 -8.48
C ASP A 68 5.20 28.03 -8.75
N VAL A 69 5.22 27.15 -7.76
CA VAL A 69 5.73 25.77 -7.87
C VAL A 69 4.59 24.78 -8.22
N PHE A 70 3.36 25.25 -8.24
CA PHE A 70 2.14 24.45 -8.30
C PHE A 70 1.96 23.65 -9.60
N ALA A 71 2.09 24.30 -10.74
CA ALA A 71 1.87 23.64 -12.04
C ALA A 71 2.94 22.58 -12.35
N THR A 72 4.17 22.80 -11.91
CA THR A 72 5.28 21.85 -12.06
C THR A 72 5.07 20.62 -11.18
N SER A 73 4.63 20.80 -9.95
CA SER A 73 4.41 19.70 -8.99
C SER A 73 3.29 18.76 -9.43
N ILE A 74 2.15 19.26 -9.91
CA ILE A 74 1.02 18.42 -10.37
C ILE A 74 1.41 17.64 -11.63
N ARG A 75 2.13 18.26 -12.55
CA ARG A 75 2.61 17.62 -13.77
C ARG A 75 3.60 16.50 -13.46
N ASP A 76 4.53 16.75 -12.54
CA ASP A 76 5.54 15.77 -12.14
C ASP A 76 4.93 14.58 -11.43
N GLN A 77 3.88 14.80 -10.64
CA GLN A 77 3.12 13.73 -9.97
C GLN A 77 2.36 12.86 -10.98
N ALA A 78 1.69 13.49 -11.96
CA ALA A 78 1.01 12.77 -13.03
C ALA A 78 1.99 11.95 -13.88
N LEU A 79 3.17 12.50 -14.15
CA LEU A 79 4.23 11.81 -14.89
C LEU A 79 4.73 10.58 -14.11
N ALA A 80 5.00 10.75 -12.82
CA ALA A 80 5.46 9.67 -11.95
C ALA A 80 4.48 8.49 -11.89
N ALA A 81 3.19 8.78 -11.69
CA ALA A 81 2.16 7.75 -11.70
C ALA A 81 2.07 7.04 -13.05
N ALA A 82 2.10 7.81 -14.13
CA ALA A 82 1.99 7.28 -15.49
C ALA A 82 3.23 6.44 -15.87
N GLU A 83 4.44 6.83 -15.47
CA GLU A 83 5.66 6.04 -15.69
C GLU A 83 5.63 4.69 -14.98
N GLU A 84 5.04 4.63 -13.80
CA GLU A 84 4.93 3.40 -13.01
C GLU A 84 3.69 2.55 -13.37
N ALA A 85 2.72 3.11 -14.10
CA ALA A 85 1.49 2.39 -14.44
C ALA A 85 1.70 1.28 -15.48
N ALA A 86 0.90 0.21 -15.36
CA ALA A 86 0.72 -0.78 -16.43
C ALA A 86 -0.24 -0.25 -17.50
N VAL A 87 -1.29 0.48 -17.08
CA VAL A 87 -2.30 1.09 -17.94
C VAL A 87 -2.55 2.52 -17.46
N ILE A 88 -2.75 3.45 -18.39
CA ILE A 88 -3.06 4.85 -18.12
C ILE A 88 -4.51 5.13 -18.52
N LEU A 89 -5.27 5.75 -17.61
CA LEU A 89 -6.58 6.33 -17.88
C LEU A 89 -6.42 7.85 -17.99
N PHE A 90 -6.41 8.37 -19.20
CA PHE A 90 -6.34 9.80 -19.44
C PHE A 90 -7.74 10.38 -19.52
N VAL A 91 -8.13 11.15 -18.51
CA VAL A 91 -9.48 11.70 -18.36
C VAL A 91 -9.54 13.15 -18.81
N VAL A 92 -10.47 13.44 -19.71
CA VAL A 92 -10.80 14.79 -20.20
C VAL A 92 -12.27 15.12 -19.96
N ASP A 93 -12.65 16.38 -20.06
CA ASP A 93 -14.00 16.86 -19.78
C ASP A 93 -14.79 17.05 -21.08
N GLY A 94 -15.75 16.18 -21.37
CA GLY A 94 -16.58 16.24 -22.57
C GLY A 94 -17.55 17.44 -22.61
N SER A 95 -17.79 18.13 -21.49
CA SER A 95 -18.65 19.30 -21.46
C SER A 95 -17.91 20.60 -21.85
N VAL A 96 -16.58 20.62 -21.82
CA VAL A 96 -15.73 21.78 -22.08
C VAL A 96 -15.02 21.70 -23.43
N GLY A 97 -14.77 20.46 -23.91
CA GLY A 97 -13.96 20.23 -25.09
C GLY A 97 -12.46 20.16 -24.80
N VAL A 98 -11.65 20.11 -25.86
CA VAL A 98 -10.18 20.02 -25.75
C VAL A 98 -9.57 21.35 -25.32
N THR A 99 -8.69 21.31 -24.33
CA THR A 99 -7.97 22.48 -23.82
C THR A 99 -6.45 22.33 -24.03
N GLU A 100 -5.70 23.45 -23.95
CA GLU A 100 -4.23 23.44 -24.03
C GLU A 100 -3.58 22.57 -22.95
N GLU A 101 -4.21 22.50 -21.76
CA GLU A 101 -3.75 21.64 -20.67
C GLU A 101 -3.91 20.16 -21.06
N ASP A 102 -5.05 19.77 -21.68
CA ASP A 102 -5.28 18.42 -22.17
C ASP A 102 -4.27 18.03 -23.24
N GLU A 103 -3.93 18.93 -24.17
CA GLU A 103 -2.86 18.70 -25.16
C GLU A 103 -1.49 18.53 -24.50
N SER A 104 -1.20 19.27 -23.44
CA SER A 104 0.05 19.14 -22.68
C SER A 104 0.17 17.76 -22.01
N VAL A 105 -0.92 17.28 -21.40
CA VAL A 105 -1.01 15.93 -20.80
C VAL A 105 -0.91 14.86 -21.89
N ALA A 106 -1.61 15.02 -23.02
CA ALA A 106 -1.56 14.10 -24.14
C ALA A 106 -0.13 13.93 -24.69
N ARG A 107 0.61 15.03 -24.85
CA ARG A 107 2.04 14.99 -25.26
C ARG A 107 2.90 14.21 -24.31
N MET A 108 2.64 14.33 -23.01
CA MET A 108 3.35 13.59 -21.95
C MET A 108 3.03 12.09 -22.04
N VAL A 109 1.75 11.73 -22.08
CA VAL A 109 1.28 10.34 -22.12
C VAL A 109 1.80 9.60 -23.37
N ARG A 110 1.75 10.23 -24.53
CA ARG A 110 2.29 9.64 -25.78
C ARG A 110 3.77 9.30 -25.71
N LYS A 111 4.59 10.08 -24.99
CA LYS A 111 6.02 9.80 -24.82
C LYS A 111 6.28 8.52 -24.01
N LEU A 112 5.37 8.16 -23.14
CA LEU A 112 5.52 6.97 -22.27
C LEU A 112 5.31 5.65 -23.01
N LYS A 113 4.63 5.67 -24.17
CA LYS A 113 4.35 4.46 -25.00
C LYS A 113 3.70 3.31 -24.22
N LYS A 114 2.83 3.64 -23.27
CA LYS A 114 2.08 2.68 -22.46
C LYS A 114 0.65 2.53 -22.97
N PRO A 115 -0.02 1.38 -22.72
CA PRO A 115 -1.44 1.24 -22.96
C PRO A 115 -2.19 2.40 -22.29
N THR A 116 -2.98 3.13 -23.07
CA THR A 116 -3.66 4.33 -22.61
C THR A 116 -5.08 4.36 -23.17
N PHE A 117 -6.05 4.61 -22.28
CA PHE A 117 -7.44 4.90 -22.64
C PHE A 117 -7.67 6.39 -22.53
N LEU A 118 -8.18 7.03 -23.59
CA LEU A 118 -8.64 8.41 -23.57
C LEU A 118 -10.11 8.43 -23.14
N LEU A 119 -10.40 8.87 -21.94
CA LEU A 119 -11.73 8.88 -21.35
C LEU A 119 -12.34 10.29 -21.43
N VAL A 120 -13.39 10.43 -22.19
CA VAL A 120 -14.18 11.66 -22.27
C VAL A 120 -15.29 11.56 -21.23
N ASN A 121 -15.09 12.21 -20.09
CA ASN A 121 -15.98 12.16 -18.93
C ASN A 121 -17.04 13.27 -18.97
N LYS A 122 -18.07 13.13 -18.17
CA LYS A 122 -19.23 14.04 -18.05
C LYS A 122 -20.13 14.05 -19.31
N LEU A 123 -20.11 12.97 -20.06
CA LEU A 123 -21.09 12.74 -21.13
C LEU A 123 -22.29 12.00 -20.51
N ASP A 124 -23.22 12.75 -19.96
CA ASP A 124 -24.38 12.20 -19.24
C ASP A 124 -25.56 11.84 -20.15
N ASN A 125 -25.46 12.17 -21.45
CA ASN A 125 -26.52 11.90 -22.43
C ASN A 125 -26.01 11.02 -23.58
N PRO A 126 -26.36 9.72 -23.61
CA PRO A 126 -25.93 8.77 -24.64
C PRO A 126 -26.28 9.18 -26.07
N ALA A 127 -27.35 9.98 -26.26
CA ALA A 127 -27.80 10.40 -27.59
C ALA A 127 -26.88 11.44 -28.25
N ARG A 128 -25.94 12.06 -27.52
CA ARG A 128 -24.97 13.05 -28.03
C ARG A 128 -23.53 12.58 -28.01
N GLU A 129 -23.28 11.35 -27.62
CA GLU A 129 -21.92 10.81 -27.46
C GLU A 129 -21.11 10.89 -28.74
N ASN A 130 -21.66 10.47 -29.86
CA ASN A 130 -20.93 10.40 -31.14
C ASN A 130 -20.48 11.77 -31.68
N ASP A 131 -21.32 12.78 -31.53
CA ASP A 131 -20.99 14.14 -32.08
C ASP A 131 -19.96 14.87 -31.23
N SER A 132 -19.82 14.54 -29.94
CA SER A 132 -18.91 15.19 -29.01
C SER A 132 -17.52 14.55 -28.95
N LEU A 133 -17.35 13.32 -29.43
CA LEU A 133 -16.07 12.59 -29.32
C LEU A 133 -15.05 13.00 -30.38
N TRP A 134 -15.49 13.53 -31.54
CA TRP A 134 -14.61 13.79 -32.70
C TRP A 134 -13.45 14.75 -32.41
N GLU A 135 -13.70 15.78 -31.61
CA GLU A 135 -12.65 16.77 -31.27
C GLU A 135 -11.49 16.14 -30.48
N PHE A 136 -11.77 15.11 -29.65
CA PHE A 136 -10.77 14.47 -28.80
C PHE A 136 -9.80 13.56 -29.54
N TYR A 137 -10.09 13.15 -30.79
CA TYR A 137 -9.13 12.47 -31.67
C TYR A 137 -7.90 13.35 -31.93
N SER A 138 -8.02 14.67 -31.87
CA SER A 138 -6.91 15.63 -32.03
C SER A 138 -5.79 15.43 -31.01
N LEU A 139 -6.10 14.85 -29.82
CA LEU A 139 -5.12 14.55 -28.78
C LEU A 139 -4.16 13.42 -29.18
N GLY A 140 -4.52 12.57 -30.15
CA GLY A 140 -3.66 11.52 -30.69
C GLY A 140 -3.21 10.48 -29.66
N VAL A 141 -4.07 10.15 -28.71
CA VAL A 141 -3.77 9.18 -27.62
C VAL A 141 -4.47 7.85 -27.83
N GLY A 142 -5.36 7.75 -28.82
CA GLY A 142 -6.17 6.58 -29.13
C GLY A 142 -7.61 6.97 -29.38
N GLU A 143 -8.48 5.98 -29.45
CA GLU A 143 -9.92 6.18 -29.62
C GLU A 143 -10.53 6.74 -28.32
N PRO A 144 -11.30 7.85 -28.39
CA PRO A 144 -11.97 8.41 -27.24
C PRO A 144 -13.11 7.50 -26.76
N VAL A 145 -13.14 7.19 -25.49
CA VAL A 145 -14.19 6.39 -24.84
C VAL A 145 -15.07 7.31 -24.01
N ALA A 146 -16.37 7.33 -24.30
CA ALA A 146 -17.35 8.09 -23.56
C ALA A 146 -17.60 7.45 -22.18
N VAL A 147 -17.52 8.23 -21.10
CA VAL A 147 -17.81 7.75 -19.76
C VAL A 147 -18.59 8.81 -18.97
N SER A 148 -19.40 8.34 -18.02
CA SER A 148 -19.96 9.20 -16.97
C SER A 148 -19.56 8.62 -15.61
N ALA A 149 -18.53 9.17 -15.02
CA ALA A 149 -18.07 8.77 -13.69
C ALA A 149 -19.16 8.97 -12.62
N LEU A 150 -20.02 9.98 -12.79
CA LEU A 150 -21.13 10.26 -11.87
C LEU A 150 -22.21 9.18 -11.95
N HIS A 151 -22.62 8.78 -13.14
CA HIS A 151 -23.73 7.84 -13.37
C HIS A 151 -23.24 6.39 -13.61
N GLY A 152 -21.94 6.17 -13.84
CA GLY A 152 -21.36 4.85 -14.07
C GLY A 152 -21.51 4.33 -15.51
N HIS A 153 -21.95 5.18 -16.46
CA HIS A 153 -22.07 4.77 -17.85
C HIS A 153 -20.66 4.52 -18.46
N GLY A 154 -20.51 3.47 -19.26
CA GLY A 154 -19.27 3.09 -19.91
C GLY A 154 -18.15 2.57 -18.99
N THR A 155 -18.34 2.56 -17.66
CA THR A 155 -17.27 2.16 -16.73
C THR A 155 -17.05 0.65 -16.67
N GLY A 156 -18.09 -0.17 -16.92
CA GLY A 156 -17.97 -1.63 -16.92
C GLY A 156 -17.15 -2.12 -18.11
N ASP A 157 -17.51 -1.71 -19.31
CA ASP A 157 -16.80 -2.07 -20.56
C ASP A 157 -15.34 -1.58 -20.51
N LEU A 158 -15.12 -0.36 -20.01
CA LEU A 158 -13.77 0.15 -19.77
C LEU A 158 -12.95 -0.77 -18.84
N LEU A 159 -13.55 -1.25 -17.75
CA LEU A 159 -12.83 -2.09 -16.79
C LEU A 159 -12.52 -3.47 -17.37
N ASP A 160 -13.40 -4.03 -18.21
CA ASP A 160 -13.12 -5.28 -18.94
C ASP A 160 -11.89 -5.13 -19.85
N GLU A 161 -11.80 -4.02 -20.61
CA GLU A 161 -10.65 -3.74 -21.46
C GLU A 161 -9.38 -3.45 -20.65
N VAL A 162 -9.49 -2.69 -19.55
CA VAL A 162 -8.35 -2.42 -18.65
C VAL A 162 -7.78 -3.72 -18.12
N VAL A 163 -8.63 -4.60 -17.58
CA VAL A 163 -8.20 -5.88 -16.99
C VAL A 163 -7.56 -6.80 -18.04
N ALA A 164 -8.04 -6.78 -19.27
CA ALA A 164 -7.45 -7.55 -20.38
C ALA A 164 -6.02 -7.09 -20.73
N LEU A 165 -5.69 -5.82 -20.50
CA LEU A 165 -4.36 -5.26 -20.74
C LEU A 165 -3.43 -5.34 -19.52
N LEU A 166 -3.95 -5.67 -18.33
CA LEU A 166 -3.10 -5.86 -17.16
C LEU A 166 -2.16 -7.05 -17.38
N PRO A 167 -0.89 -6.94 -17.00
CA PRO A 167 0.02 -8.06 -17.09
C PRO A 167 -0.60 -9.28 -16.38
N GLU A 168 -0.53 -10.44 -17.00
CA GLU A 168 -0.87 -11.68 -16.31
C GLU A 168 0.00 -11.77 -15.06
N ASP A 169 -0.58 -12.24 -13.94
CA ASP A 169 0.20 -12.62 -12.78
C ASP A 169 1.16 -13.74 -13.20
N ALA A 170 2.30 -13.35 -13.76
CA ALA A 170 3.44 -14.21 -13.74
C ALA A 170 3.73 -14.41 -12.26
N GLY A 171 3.09 -15.39 -11.63
CA GLY A 171 3.45 -15.83 -10.31
C GLY A 171 4.96 -15.88 -10.30
N ASP A 172 5.58 -15.38 -9.23
CA ASP A 172 7.05 -15.38 -9.11
C ASP A 172 7.55 -16.83 -9.32
N ALA A 173 7.57 -17.25 -10.59
CA ALA A 173 7.95 -18.62 -11.01
C ALA A 173 9.41 -18.94 -10.65
N ASP A 174 10.17 -17.92 -10.25
CA ASP A 174 11.56 -18.00 -9.79
C ASP A 174 11.71 -17.90 -8.27
N ASP A 175 10.62 -17.88 -7.49
CA ASP A 175 10.73 -17.91 -6.03
C ASP A 175 10.99 -19.34 -5.55
N GLU A 176 12.23 -19.61 -5.19
CA GLU A 176 12.51 -20.75 -4.34
C GLU A 176 11.70 -20.61 -3.03
N PRO A 177 11.09 -21.70 -2.52
CA PRO A 177 10.10 -21.67 -1.45
C PRO A 177 10.53 -20.97 -0.15
N ASP A 178 11.84 -20.83 0.08
CA ASP A 178 12.43 -20.30 1.32
C ASP A 178 13.02 -18.88 1.19
N THR A 179 12.74 -18.16 0.11
CA THR A 179 13.28 -16.81 -0.09
C THR A 179 12.41 -15.76 0.58
N LEU A 180 12.95 -15.05 1.58
CA LEU A 180 12.27 -13.99 2.30
C LEU A 180 12.36 -12.66 1.54
N ARG A 181 11.21 -12.05 1.25
CA ARG A 181 11.12 -10.78 0.51
C ARG A 181 11.12 -9.60 1.45
N VAL A 182 12.07 -8.68 1.26
CA VAL A 182 12.31 -7.52 2.12
C VAL A 182 12.24 -6.23 1.31
N ALA A 183 11.40 -5.29 1.70
CA ALA A 183 11.33 -3.95 1.13
C ALA A 183 11.98 -2.92 2.05
N ILE A 184 12.76 -1.99 1.49
CA ILE A 184 13.25 -0.80 2.20
C ILE A 184 12.39 0.38 1.80
N ILE A 185 11.62 0.90 2.74
CA ILE A 185 10.63 1.96 2.54
C ILE A 185 10.95 3.18 3.41
N GLY A 186 10.35 4.31 3.09
CA GLY A 186 10.54 5.57 3.81
C GLY A 186 10.68 6.74 2.85
N ARG A 187 10.62 7.95 3.37
CA ARG A 187 10.69 9.21 2.60
C ARG A 187 12.03 9.40 1.88
N PRO A 188 12.11 10.30 0.91
CA PRO A 188 13.37 10.73 0.31
C PRO A 188 14.38 11.16 1.37
N ASN A 189 15.66 10.94 1.12
CA ASN A 189 16.78 11.36 1.99
C ASN A 189 16.79 10.77 3.43
N ALA A 190 15.91 9.84 3.77
CA ALA A 190 15.98 9.10 5.04
C ALA A 190 17.21 8.17 5.15
N GLY A 191 17.92 7.94 4.04
CA GLY A 191 19.13 7.12 3.99
C GLY A 191 18.92 5.70 3.51
N LYS A 192 17.85 5.41 2.77
CA LYS A 192 17.52 4.08 2.21
C LYS A 192 18.68 3.49 1.37
N SER A 193 19.21 4.27 0.43
CA SER A 193 20.31 3.83 -0.44
C SER A 193 21.61 3.57 0.33
N SER A 194 21.93 4.43 1.30
CA SER A 194 23.10 4.22 2.17
C SER A 194 22.93 2.97 3.02
N LEU A 195 21.73 2.75 3.57
CA LEU A 195 21.39 1.56 4.34
C LEU A 195 21.52 0.29 3.49
N PHE A 196 20.89 0.29 2.31
CA PHE A 196 20.96 -0.84 1.38
C PHE A 196 22.42 -1.21 1.05
N ASN A 197 23.23 -0.22 0.65
CA ASN A 197 24.64 -0.45 0.35
C ASN A 197 25.41 -0.99 1.56
N LYS A 198 25.09 -0.51 2.77
CA LYS A 198 25.74 -0.99 4.00
C LYS A 198 25.32 -2.41 4.35
N MET A 199 24.05 -2.77 4.12
CA MET A 199 23.54 -4.12 4.37
C MET A 199 24.17 -5.17 3.45
N ILE A 200 24.36 -4.84 2.15
CA ILE A 200 24.94 -5.76 1.16
C ILE A 200 26.48 -5.73 1.15
N GLY A 201 27.10 -4.65 1.59
CA GLY A 201 28.55 -4.46 1.59
C GLY A 201 29.29 -5.13 2.74
N ASN A 202 28.59 -5.81 3.66
CA ASN A 202 29.24 -6.56 4.73
C ASN A 202 29.78 -7.91 4.22
N ASP A 203 31.02 -8.22 4.46
CA ASP A 203 31.90 -9.26 3.92
C ASP A 203 31.41 -10.74 3.90
N ARG A 204 30.15 -11.03 4.14
CA ARG A 204 29.60 -12.39 4.21
C ARG A 204 28.34 -12.61 3.36
N SER A 205 28.01 -11.67 2.48
CA SER A 205 26.81 -11.77 1.66
C SER A 205 27.17 -12.00 0.20
N ILE A 206 26.65 -13.08 -0.40
CA ILE A 206 26.71 -13.28 -1.85
C ILE A 206 25.55 -12.48 -2.45
N VAL A 207 25.85 -11.58 -3.37
CA VAL A 207 24.87 -10.70 -4.00
C VAL A 207 24.70 -11.07 -5.45
N SER A 208 23.50 -11.41 -5.86
CA SER A 208 23.14 -11.59 -7.27
C SER A 208 22.00 -10.66 -7.66
N ASN A 209 22.05 -10.13 -8.89
CA ASN A 209 21.01 -9.30 -9.45
C ASN A 209 20.10 -10.17 -10.30
N ILE A 210 18.82 -10.20 -9.97
CA ILE A 210 17.83 -10.88 -10.80
C ILE A 210 17.02 -9.78 -11.50
N ALA A 211 17.10 -9.76 -12.84
CA ALA A 211 16.20 -8.93 -13.66
C ALA A 211 14.81 -9.57 -13.56
N GLY A 212 13.85 -8.84 -12.99
CA GLY A 212 12.46 -9.28 -12.99
C GLY A 212 11.92 -9.38 -14.43
N THR A 213 10.99 -10.29 -14.66
CA THR A 213 10.26 -10.47 -15.94
C THR A 213 9.40 -9.26 -16.32
N THR A 214 9.18 -8.31 -15.44
CA THR A 214 8.56 -7.01 -15.71
C THR A 214 9.63 -5.95 -15.94
N ARG A 215 9.53 -5.21 -17.00
CA ARG A 215 10.51 -4.33 -17.66
C ARG A 215 11.38 -3.41 -16.80
N ASP A 216 11.13 -3.21 -15.50
CA ASP A 216 11.79 -2.18 -14.68
C ASP A 216 12.16 -2.54 -13.23
N ALA A 217 11.78 -3.68 -12.69
CA ALA A 217 12.10 -4.04 -11.30
C ALA A 217 13.35 -4.93 -11.23
N ILE A 218 14.45 -4.36 -10.75
CA ILE A 218 15.65 -5.14 -10.44
C ILE A 218 15.61 -5.46 -8.96
N ASP A 219 15.36 -6.73 -8.63
CA ASP A 219 15.51 -7.24 -7.27
C ASP A 219 16.95 -7.67 -7.04
N THR A 220 17.36 -7.61 -5.79
CA THR A 220 18.69 -8.08 -5.39
C THR A 220 18.56 -9.24 -4.42
N VAL A 221 19.08 -10.40 -4.76
CA VAL A 221 19.16 -11.53 -3.84
C VAL A 221 20.43 -11.45 -3.03
N VAL A 222 20.28 -11.60 -1.73
CA VAL A 222 21.36 -11.59 -0.74
C VAL A 222 21.33 -12.93 0.00
N GLU A 223 22.41 -13.68 -0.03
CA GLU A 223 22.56 -14.89 0.77
C GLU A 223 23.39 -14.58 2.01
N ARG A 224 22.86 -14.92 3.19
CA ARG A 224 23.54 -14.73 4.47
C ARG A 224 23.22 -15.86 5.43
N ASN A 225 24.25 -16.49 5.99
CA ASN A 225 24.10 -17.59 6.95
C ASN A 225 23.19 -18.74 6.44
N GLY A 226 23.22 -19.05 5.15
CA GLY A 226 22.40 -20.08 4.53
C GLY A 226 20.94 -19.70 4.29
N LYS A 227 20.55 -18.46 4.61
CA LYS A 227 19.22 -17.90 4.31
C LYS A 227 19.28 -16.98 3.09
N ARG A 228 18.23 -16.98 2.30
CA ARG A 228 18.09 -16.12 1.11
C ARG A 228 17.08 -15.00 1.35
N TYR A 229 17.50 -13.79 1.01
CA TYR A 229 16.68 -12.59 1.11
C TYR A 229 16.59 -11.94 -0.26
N ARG A 230 15.38 -11.68 -0.72
CA ARG A 230 15.13 -10.89 -1.93
C ARG A 230 14.80 -9.47 -1.52
N MET A 231 15.74 -8.55 -1.75
CA MET A 231 15.50 -7.12 -1.57
C MET A 231 14.69 -6.62 -2.77
N VAL A 232 13.45 -6.23 -2.51
CA VAL A 232 12.47 -5.89 -3.55
C VAL A 232 12.68 -4.45 -4.03
N ASP A 233 12.55 -4.21 -5.34
CA ASP A 233 12.62 -2.89 -5.99
C ASP A 233 13.91 -2.11 -5.69
N THR A 234 15.04 -2.75 -5.83
CA THR A 234 16.34 -2.13 -5.58
C THR A 234 16.78 -1.18 -6.70
N ALA A 235 16.13 -1.18 -7.86
CA ALA A 235 16.43 -0.27 -8.97
C ALA A 235 16.24 1.20 -8.56
N GLY A 236 15.18 1.50 -7.82
CA GLY A 236 14.92 2.83 -7.27
C GLY A 236 15.93 3.26 -6.20
N ILE A 237 16.53 2.30 -5.52
CA ILE A 237 17.54 2.54 -4.48
C ILE A 237 18.94 2.73 -5.08
N ARG A 238 19.26 2.03 -6.18
CA ARG A 238 20.60 2.03 -6.83
C ARG A 238 20.81 3.19 -7.82
N LYS A 239 19.80 3.54 -8.60
CA LYS A 239 19.90 4.66 -9.53
C LYS A 239 19.89 5.97 -8.72
N LYS A 240 21.06 6.57 -8.51
CA LYS A 240 21.18 8.01 -8.19
C LYS A 240 20.71 8.81 -9.41
N SER A 241 19.43 8.92 -9.65
CA SER A 241 18.90 9.82 -10.65
C SER A 241 18.73 11.18 -9.97
N THR A 242 19.70 12.03 -10.15
CA THR A 242 19.79 13.40 -9.60
C THR A 242 18.59 14.28 -9.97
N VAL A 243 17.77 13.86 -10.93
CA VAL A 243 16.61 14.60 -11.43
C VAL A 243 15.31 14.23 -10.71
N TYR A 244 15.20 13.02 -10.14
CA TYR A 244 13.93 12.50 -9.58
C TYR A 244 13.95 12.30 -8.06
N GLU A 245 15.09 12.52 -7.39
CA GLU A 245 15.19 12.35 -5.93
C GLU A 245 14.37 13.36 -5.11
N ASN A 246 13.94 14.45 -5.73
CA ASN A 246 13.18 15.52 -5.07
C ASN A 246 11.65 15.36 -5.18
N ILE A 247 11.13 14.37 -5.90
CA ILE A 247 9.70 14.17 -6.04
C ILE A 247 9.25 13.14 -5.02
N GLU A 248 8.71 13.58 -3.90
CA GLU A 248 8.17 12.75 -2.81
C GLU A 248 7.22 11.66 -3.31
N TYR A 249 6.46 11.98 -4.34
CA TYR A 249 5.49 11.11 -4.97
C TYR A 249 6.12 9.88 -5.64
N TYR A 250 7.24 10.01 -6.36
CA TYR A 250 7.95 8.86 -6.97
C TYR A 250 8.42 7.86 -5.92
N SER A 251 8.95 8.38 -4.83
CA SER A 251 9.39 7.56 -3.71
C SER A 251 8.23 6.77 -3.09
N MET A 252 7.03 7.37 -3.07
CA MET A 252 5.83 6.76 -2.52
C MET A 252 5.26 5.67 -3.45
N VAL A 253 5.10 5.94 -4.75
CA VAL A 253 4.58 4.95 -5.72
C VAL A 253 5.48 3.73 -5.81
N ARG A 254 6.80 3.92 -5.83
CA ARG A 254 7.77 2.80 -5.78
C ARG A 254 7.71 2.06 -4.46
N GLY A 255 7.59 2.78 -3.35
CA GLY A 255 7.39 2.17 -2.04
C GLY A 255 6.17 1.24 -2.01
N LEU A 256 5.07 1.62 -2.67
CA LEU A 256 3.86 0.79 -2.79
C LEU A 256 4.12 -0.53 -3.52
N ARG A 257 4.82 -0.49 -4.67
CA ARG A 257 5.18 -1.71 -5.40
C ARG A 257 6.07 -2.65 -4.58
N ALA A 258 7.06 -2.07 -3.89
CA ALA A 258 7.93 -2.84 -3.03
C ALA A 258 7.14 -3.48 -1.88
N ILE A 259 6.23 -2.74 -1.25
CA ILE A 259 5.36 -3.20 -0.16
C ILE A 259 4.45 -4.36 -0.63
N ASP A 260 3.83 -4.26 -1.81
CA ASP A 260 2.94 -5.30 -2.34
C ASP A 260 3.61 -6.67 -2.50
N ARG A 261 4.93 -6.67 -2.72
CA ARG A 261 5.73 -7.89 -2.93
C ARG A 261 6.50 -8.34 -1.70
N ALA A 262 6.52 -7.55 -0.62
CA ALA A 262 7.34 -7.81 0.54
C ALA A 262 6.65 -8.64 1.62
N ASP A 263 7.43 -9.45 2.32
CA ASP A 263 7.04 -10.12 3.55
C ASP A 263 7.34 -9.25 4.76
N VAL A 264 8.49 -8.54 4.71
CA VAL A 264 8.94 -7.62 5.75
C VAL A 264 9.25 -6.26 5.14
N ALA A 265 8.73 -5.21 5.73
CA ALA A 265 9.00 -3.81 5.37
C ALA A 265 9.94 -3.17 6.42
N LEU A 266 11.06 -2.65 5.95
CA LEU A 266 12.02 -1.87 6.73
C LEU A 266 11.69 -0.37 6.54
N LEU A 267 11.00 0.23 7.50
CA LEU A 267 10.69 1.67 7.48
C LEU A 267 11.90 2.46 7.97
N VAL A 268 12.57 3.14 7.06
CA VAL A 268 13.73 3.99 7.38
C VAL A 268 13.25 5.40 7.70
N VAL A 269 13.42 5.80 8.95
CA VAL A 269 13.09 7.12 9.49
C VAL A 269 14.38 7.90 9.73
N ASP A 270 14.41 9.17 9.32
CA ASP A 270 15.50 10.08 9.67
C ASP A 270 15.33 10.57 11.11
N ALA A 271 16.19 10.09 12.02
CA ALA A 271 16.09 10.42 13.43
C ALA A 271 16.33 11.92 13.71
N SER A 272 17.05 12.63 12.84
CA SER A 272 17.26 14.08 13.04
C SER A 272 15.99 14.92 12.90
N THR A 273 14.95 14.38 12.27
CA THR A 273 13.64 15.02 12.12
C THR A 273 12.51 14.28 12.83
N GLY A 274 12.77 13.07 13.31
CA GLY A 274 11.77 12.20 13.90
C GLY A 274 10.77 11.62 12.89
N VAL A 275 9.74 10.93 13.37
CA VAL A 275 8.67 10.37 12.55
C VAL A 275 7.76 11.48 12.03
N THR A 276 7.54 11.52 10.73
CA THR A 276 6.66 12.49 10.05
C THR A 276 5.33 11.85 9.63
N GLU A 277 4.38 12.68 9.15
CA GLU A 277 3.11 12.18 8.57
C GLU A 277 3.32 11.27 7.37
N GLN A 278 4.34 11.55 6.57
CA GLN A 278 4.66 10.73 5.41
C GLN A 278 5.20 9.36 5.82
N ASP A 279 6.05 9.28 6.85
CA ASP A 279 6.51 8.02 7.41
C ASP A 279 5.33 7.20 7.96
N GLN A 280 4.38 7.88 8.63
CA GLN A 280 3.15 7.27 9.12
C GLN A 280 2.29 6.69 7.99
N LYS A 281 2.10 7.42 6.88
CA LYS A 281 1.36 6.96 5.70
C LYS A 281 1.99 5.72 5.09
N VAL A 282 3.29 5.71 4.90
CA VAL A 282 4.03 4.57 4.35
C VAL A 282 3.98 3.35 5.27
N ALA A 283 4.06 3.57 6.60
CA ALA A 283 3.88 2.50 7.60
C ALA A 283 2.48 1.88 7.52
N ASN A 284 1.43 2.71 7.45
CA ASN A 284 0.05 2.25 7.31
C ASN A 284 -0.14 1.36 6.08
N LEU A 285 0.40 1.78 4.93
CA LEU A 285 0.32 1.00 3.71
C LEU A 285 0.99 -0.38 3.85
N ALA A 286 2.14 -0.46 4.51
CA ALA A 286 2.81 -1.73 4.77
C ALA A 286 1.96 -2.64 5.67
N ILE A 287 1.32 -2.08 6.70
CA ILE A 287 0.43 -2.80 7.61
C ILE A 287 -0.82 -3.31 6.89
N GLU A 288 -1.46 -2.47 6.09
CA GLU A 288 -2.65 -2.83 5.30
C GLU A 288 -2.34 -3.95 4.29
N ARG A 289 -1.13 -3.99 3.73
CA ARG A 289 -0.67 -5.07 2.86
C ARG A 289 -0.28 -6.33 3.61
N GLY A 290 -0.19 -6.27 4.93
CA GLY A 290 0.15 -7.41 5.78
C GLY A 290 1.64 -7.72 5.84
N CYS A 291 2.50 -6.74 5.54
CA CYS A 291 3.93 -6.85 5.78
C CYS A 291 4.21 -6.81 7.29
N ALA A 292 5.16 -7.61 7.74
CA ALA A 292 5.79 -7.35 9.02
C ALA A 292 6.56 -6.01 8.95
N LEU A 293 6.55 -5.24 10.05
CA LEU A 293 7.09 -3.88 10.07
C LEU A 293 8.24 -3.77 11.08
N VAL A 294 9.41 -3.39 10.58
CA VAL A 294 10.58 -3.03 11.40
C VAL A 294 10.91 -1.56 11.15
N VAL A 295 10.93 -0.76 12.21
CA VAL A 295 11.22 0.68 12.14
C VAL A 295 12.70 0.91 12.41
N LEU A 296 13.39 1.53 11.47
CA LEU A 296 14.82 1.83 11.54
C LEU A 296 15.02 3.33 11.74
N LEU A 297 15.37 3.73 12.96
CA LEU A 297 15.70 5.11 13.32
C LEU A 297 17.14 5.38 12.85
N ASN A 298 17.27 5.82 11.60
CA ASN A 298 18.55 6.05 10.95
C ASN A 298 19.10 7.45 11.26
N LYS A 299 20.39 7.65 11.03
CA LYS A 299 21.14 8.85 11.36
C LYS A 299 21.18 9.14 12.88
N TRP A 300 21.08 8.08 13.70
CA TRP A 300 21.13 8.19 15.15
C TRP A 300 22.45 8.79 15.68
N ASP A 301 23.49 8.74 14.88
CA ASP A 301 24.80 9.34 15.14
C ASP A 301 24.80 10.88 15.09
N LEU A 302 23.78 11.50 14.49
CA LEU A 302 23.63 12.94 14.42
C LEU A 302 23.01 13.55 15.68
N LEU A 303 22.37 12.73 16.54
CA LEU A 303 21.74 13.20 17.78
C LEU A 303 22.80 13.41 18.87
N LYS A 304 22.90 14.64 19.34
CA LYS A 304 24.00 15.08 20.21
C LYS A 304 23.82 14.66 21.67
N ASP A 305 22.58 14.72 22.18
CA ASP A 305 22.28 14.52 23.58
C ASP A 305 21.04 13.63 23.79
N ASP A 306 20.74 13.36 25.06
CA ASP A 306 19.62 12.50 25.42
C ASP A 306 18.27 13.20 25.21
N TYR A 307 18.21 14.52 25.28
CA TYR A 307 17.00 15.29 25.02
C TYR A 307 16.55 15.13 23.55
N GLU A 308 17.48 15.28 22.60
CA GLU A 308 17.19 15.03 21.17
C GLU A 308 16.74 13.59 20.95
N ARG A 309 17.34 12.62 21.64
CA ARG A 309 16.97 11.19 21.53
C ARG A 309 15.58 10.90 22.10
N GLU A 310 15.21 11.49 23.22
CA GLU A 310 13.88 11.38 23.82
C GLU A 310 12.84 12.02 22.92
N ALA A 311 13.10 13.22 22.38
CA ALA A 311 12.20 13.89 21.44
C ALA A 311 11.90 13.04 20.20
N VAL A 312 12.88 12.30 19.66
CA VAL A 312 12.63 11.34 18.57
C VAL A 312 11.67 10.23 19.01
N MET A 313 11.90 9.66 20.22
CA MET A 313 11.05 8.58 20.72
C MET A 313 9.61 9.05 20.97
N GLU A 314 9.42 10.28 21.44
CA GLU A 314 8.09 10.89 21.55
C GLU A 314 7.38 10.97 20.17
N THR A 315 8.12 11.27 19.10
CA THR A 315 7.53 11.26 17.74
C THR A 315 7.10 9.86 17.31
N VAL A 316 7.87 8.81 17.67
CA VAL A 316 7.51 7.41 17.42
C VAL A 316 6.20 7.08 18.11
N ASP A 317 6.09 7.34 19.42
CA ASP A 317 4.91 7.03 20.21
C ASP A 317 3.67 7.79 19.74
N ARG A 318 3.83 9.05 19.36
CA ARG A 318 2.74 9.92 18.90
C ARG A 318 2.26 9.58 17.49
N ARG A 319 3.17 9.22 16.56
CA ARG A 319 2.86 9.06 15.15
C ARG A 319 2.62 7.61 14.74
N LEU A 320 3.22 6.63 15.40
CA LEU A 320 3.05 5.21 15.07
C LEU A 320 2.03 4.52 15.97
N THR A 321 1.00 5.25 16.42
CA THR A 321 -0.09 4.73 17.28
C THR A 321 -0.88 3.57 16.66
N MET A 322 -0.87 3.43 15.32
CA MET A 322 -1.49 2.32 14.60
C MET A 322 -0.66 1.02 14.67
N ALA A 323 0.61 1.12 15.04
CA ALA A 323 1.53 -0.02 15.15
C ALA A 323 2.32 0.00 16.46
N PRO A 324 1.66 0.02 17.64
CA PRO A 324 2.37 0.02 18.94
C PRO A 324 3.17 -1.27 19.14
N TRP A 325 2.94 -2.26 18.32
CA TRP A 325 3.60 -3.56 18.28
C TRP A 325 4.83 -3.60 17.35
N ALA A 326 5.09 -2.54 16.58
CA ALA A 326 6.25 -2.48 15.70
C ALA A 326 7.54 -2.44 16.53
N GLU A 327 8.55 -3.20 16.07
CA GLU A 327 9.87 -3.16 16.68
C GLU A 327 10.71 -2.06 16.03
N TYR A 328 11.52 -1.37 16.82
CA TYR A 328 12.40 -0.32 16.28
C TYR A 328 13.87 -0.57 16.64
N LEU A 329 14.76 -0.16 15.75
CA LEU A 329 16.19 -0.25 15.90
C LEU A 329 16.85 1.10 15.59
N ARG A 330 17.73 1.53 16.50
CA ARG A 330 18.54 2.75 16.35
C ARG A 330 19.80 2.42 15.56
N ILE A 331 19.94 3.02 14.38
CA ILE A 331 21.03 2.70 13.44
C ILE A 331 21.73 3.95 12.92
N SER A 332 22.90 3.74 12.35
CA SER A 332 23.53 4.69 11.44
C SER A 332 24.00 3.95 10.17
N ALA A 333 23.34 4.21 9.07
CA ALA A 333 23.74 3.67 7.78
C ALA A 333 25.11 4.18 7.32
N MET A 334 25.52 5.37 7.78
CA MET A 334 26.81 5.95 7.47
C MET A 334 27.94 5.22 8.20
N THR A 335 27.86 5.10 9.53
CA THR A 335 28.90 4.47 10.35
C THR A 335 28.80 2.94 10.38
N GLY A 336 27.64 2.37 10.05
CA GLY A 336 27.34 0.93 10.15
C GLY A 336 26.87 0.49 11.54
N ARG A 337 26.68 1.43 12.47
CA ARG A 337 26.21 1.12 13.83
C ARG A 337 24.88 0.36 13.79
N SER A 338 24.84 -0.80 14.43
CA SER A 338 23.69 -1.70 14.57
C SER A 338 23.08 -2.25 13.26
N VAL A 339 23.65 -1.96 12.09
CA VAL A 339 23.10 -2.43 10.80
C VAL A 339 23.08 -3.97 10.71
N HIS A 340 24.05 -4.65 11.29
CA HIS A 340 24.10 -6.11 11.31
C HIS A 340 22.91 -6.77 12.04
N LYS A 341 22.30 -6.07 13.00
CA LYS A 341 21.13 -6.55 13.76
C LYS A 341 19.83 -6.54 12.97
N ILE A 342 19.80 -5.83 11.84
CA ILE A 342 18.58 -5.73 11.01
C ILE A 342 18.16 -7.11 10.51
N TRP A 343 19.11 -7.95 10.10
CA TRP A 343 18.81 -9.28 9.61
C TRP A 343 18.15 -10.17 10.66
N ASP A 344 18.61 -10.12 11.90
CA ASP A 344 18.03 -10.88 13.00
C ASP A 344 16.60 -10.43 13.29
N MET A 345 16.32 -9.10 13.21
CA MET A 345 14.97 -8.56 13.34
C MET A 345 14.07 -8.93 12.17
N VAL A 346 14.60 -8.94 10.95
CA VAL A 346 13.88 -9.39 9.74
C VAL A 346 13.46 -10.86 9.90
N ASP A 347 14.36 -11.71 10.33
CA ASP A 347 14.08 -13.14 10.56
C ASP A 347 13.01 -13.32 11.63
N ALA A 348 13.15 -12.68 12.77
CA ALA A 348 12.19 -12.78 13.87
C ALA A 348 10.79 -12.26 13.47
N ALA A 349 10.71 -11.16 12.72
CA ALA A 349 9.46 -10.61 12.23
C ALA A 349 8.79 -11.54 11.20
N ALA A 350 9.58 -12.16 10.32
CA ALA A 350 9.09 -13.13 9.34
C ALA A 350 8.58 -14.42 9.98
N GLU A 351 9.27 -14.93 11.00
CA GLU A 351 8.85 -16.11 11.77
C GLU A 351 7.51 -15.85 12.46
N ARG A 352 7.36 -14.69 13.14
CA ARG A 352 6.11 -14.30 13.78
C ARG A 352 4.98 -14.09 12.78
N ARG A 353 5.30 -13.56 11.58
CA ARG A 353 4.34 -13.40 10.50
C ARG A 353 3.83 -14.74 9.95
N ALA A 354 4.64 -15.77 10.00
CA ALA A 354 4.29 -17.12 9.57
C ALA A 354 3.79 -18.01 10.74
N SER A 355 3.59 -17.44 11.93
CA SER A 355 3.21 -18.20 13.10
C SER A 355 1.82 -18.81 12.97
N HIS A 356 1.69 -20.06 13.39
CA HIS A 356 0.43 -20.78 13.46
C HIS A 356 0.03 -21.04 14.91
N ILE A 357 -1.13 -20.52 15.29
CA ILE A 357 -1.71 -20.70 16.62
C ILE A 357 -2.79 -21.77 16.55
N THR A 358 -2.67 -22.80 17.37
CA THR A 358 -3.63 -23.89 17.36
C THR A 358 -5.02 -23.42 17.78
N THR A 359 -6.05 -24.05 17.21
CA THR A 359 -7.45 -23.77 17.56
C THR A 359 -7.70 -23.93 19.07
N SER A 360 -7.04 -24.87 19.73
CA SER A 360 -7.15 -25.10 21.19
C SER A 360 -6.63 -23.89 21.99
N GLN A 361 -5.46 -23.34 21.61
CA GLN A 361 -4.89 -22.16 22.26
C GLN A 361 -5.79 -20.93 22.07
N LEU A 362 -6.30 -20.73 20.84
CA LEU A 362 -7.21 -19.63 20.53
C LEU A 362 -8.50 -19.70 21.33
N ASN A 363 -9.12 -20.89 21.44
CA ASN A 363 -10.37 -21.04 22.19
C ASN A 363 -10.17 -20.99 23.71
N ARG A 364 -8.99 -21.32 24.24
CA ARG A 364 -8.64 -21.04 25.63
C ARG A 364 -8.64 -19.53 25.89
N LEU A 365 -7.94 -18.74 25.06
CA LEU A 365 -7.98 -17.28 25.15
C LEU A 365 -9.42 -16.76 25.07
N LEU A 366 -10.25 -17.33 24.19
CA LEU A 366 -11.65 -16.94 24.07
C LEU A 366 -12.44 -17.22 25.37
N THR A 367 -12.16 -18.31 26.06
CA THR A 367 -12.77 -18.63 27.36
C THR A 367 -12.37 -17.61 28.42
N ASP A 368 -11.08 -17.30 28.53
CA ASP A 368 -10.57 -16.25 29.46
C ASP A 368 -11.21 -14.90 29.20
N MET A 369 -11.39 -14.54 27.91
CA MET A 369 -12.06 -13.30 27.52
C MET A 369 -13.54 -13.25 27.88
N ARG A 370 -14.23 -14.42 27.90
CA ARG A 370 -15.64 -14.51 28.32
C ARG A 370 -15.81 -14.41 29.82
N GLU A 371 -14.90 -14.99 30.58
CA GLU A 371 -14.95 -15.02 32.05
C GLU A 371 -14.51 -13.71 32.69
N PHE A 372 -13.44 -13.12 32.17
CA PHE A 372 -12.78 -11.95 32.77
C PHE A 372 -12.83 -10.69 31.90
N GLY A 373 -13.46 -10.74 30.72
CA GLY A 373 -13.43 -9.67 29.74
C GLY A 373 -14.64 -8.75 29.75
N HIS A 374 -14.54 -7.68 28.97
CA HIS A 374 -15.64 -6.74 28.76
C HIS A 374 -16.72 -7.36 27.87
N THR A 375 -17.97 -7.22 28.30
CA THR A 375 -19.13 -7.62 27.52
C THR A 375 -19.70 -6.44 26.77
N VAL A 376 -19.93 -6.60 25.47
CA VAL A 376 -20.61 -5.59 24.63
C VAL A 376 -22.09 -5.93 24.53
N SER A 377 -22.96 -4.95 24.77
CA SER A 377 -24.40 -5.05 24.61
C SER A 377 -25.01 -3.74 24.13
N ASP A 378 -26.13 -3.79 23.44
CA ASP A 378 -26.95 -2.64 23.04
C ASP A 378 -28.20 -2.47 23.93
N GLY A 379 -28.18 -3.03 25.14
CA GLY A 379 -29.29 -3.05 26.08
C GLY A 379 -30.25 -4.23 25.90
N LYS A 380 -30.49 -4.71 24.70
CA LYS A 380 -31.36 -5.85 24.38
C LYS A 380 -30.60 -7.08 23.94
N ARG A 381 -29.49 -6.89 23.25
CA ARG A 381 -28.69 -7.98 22.67
C ARG A 381 -27.28 -7.92 23.28
N ARG A 382 -26.74 -9.08 23.58
CA ARG A 382 -25.39 -9.23 24.12
C ARG A 382 -24.51 -9.95 23.11
N LEU A 383 -23.34 -9.41 22.85
CA LEU A 383 -22.33 -10.06 22.01
C LEU A 383 -21.85 -11.37 22.67
N LYS A 384 -21.94 -12.46 21.93
CA LYS A 384 -21.37 -13.75 22.31
C LYS A 384 -20.40 -14.22 21.23
N MET A 385 -19.16 -14.46 21.60
CA MET A 385 -18.18 -15.12 20.74
C MET A 385 -18.25 -16.64 20.97
N HIS A 386 -18.49 -17.41 19.93
CA HIS A 386 -18.68 -18.86 20.04
C HIS A 386 -17.38 -19.63 19.85
N TYR A 387 -16.60 -19.22 18.89
CA TYR A 387 -15.43 -19.94 18.41
C TYR A 387 -14.48 -19.00 17.70
N VAL A 388 -13.19 -19.34 17.70
CA VAL A 388 -12.17 -18.64 16.93
C VAL A 388 -11.22 -19.63 16.29
N THR A 389 -10.80 -19.35 15.07
CA THR A 389 -9.81 -20.15 14.34
C THR A 389 -8.91 -19.26 13.52
N GLN A 390 -7.67 -19.69 13.29
CA GLN A 390 -6.78 -19.06 12.33
C GLN A 390 -7.19 -19.48 10.92
N THR A 391 -7.37 -18.49 10.04
CA THR A 391 -7.84 -18.67 8.66
C THR A 391 -6.84 -18.16 7.62
N GLY A 392 -5.68 -17.71 8.06
CA GLY A 392 -4.57 -17.28 7.21
C GLY A 392 -3.29 -17.16 8.01
N ASP A 393 -2.15 -17.39 7.36
CA ASP A 393 -0.86 -17.47 8.03
C ASP A 393 0.07 -16.29 7.72
N LYS A 394 -0.04 -15.65 6.55
CA LYS A 394 0.91 -14.61 6.11
C LYS A 394 0.21 -13.36 5.55
N PRO A 395 -0.23 -12.42 6.39
CA PRO A 395 -0.13 -12.33 7.85
C PRO A 395 -1.17 -13.22 8.57
N PRO A 396 -0.96 -13.49 9.89
CA PRO A 396 -1.90 -14.24 10.69
C PRO A 396 -3.29 -13.61 10.65
N ALA A 397 -4.29 -14.38 10.24
CA ALA A 397 -5.67 -13.94 10.14
C ALA A 397 -6.57 -14.86 10.98
N PHE A 398 -7.43 -14.27 11.80
CA PHE A 398 -8.28 -14.97 12.74
C PHE A 398 -9.74 -14.66 12.48
N THR A 399 -10.56 -15.70 12.39
CA THR A 399 -12.01 -15.55 12.23
C THR A 399 -12.71 -15.91 13.52
N PHE A 400 -13.41 -14.92 14.09
CA PHE A 400 -14.26 -15.04 15.26
C PHE A 400 -15.69 -15.27 14.82
N PHE A 401 -16.31 -16.37 15.29
CA PHE A 401 -17.71 -16.64 15.07
C PHE A 401 -18.52 -16.08 16.22
N VAL A 402 -19.40 -15.15 15.90
CA VAL A 402 -20.20 -14.38 16.86
C VAL A 402 -21.68 -14.54 16.58
N ASN A 403 -22.55 -14.19 17.55
CA ASN A 403 -24.00 -14.17 17.33
C ASN A 403 -24.45 -12.94 16.54
N HIS A 404 -23.81 -11.77 16.75
CA HIS A 404 -24.15 -10.49 16.14
C HIS A 404 -22.90 -9.75 15.72
N THR A 405 -22.66 -9.61 14.41
CA THR A 405 -21.48 -8.92 13.88
C THR A 405 -21.60 -7.39 14.01
N ASP A 406 -22.81 -6.86 14.02
CA ASP A 406 -23.13 -5.43 14.19
C ASP A 406 -22.76 -4.88 15.58
N LEU A 407 -22.67 -5.76 16.60
CA LEU A 407 -22.24 -5.38 17.94
C LEU A 407 -20.70 -5.32 18.10
N VAL A 408 -19.94 -5.75 17.09
CA VAL A 408 -18.48 -5.71 17.14
C VAL A 408 -17.99 -4.31 16.77
N THR A 409 -17.87 -3.45 17.77
CA THR A 409 -17.32 -2.09 17.61
C THR A 409 -15.81 -2.10 17.37
N ASP A 410 -15.26 -1.01 16.80
CA ASP A 410 -13.83 -0.88 16.58
C ASP A 410 -13.03 -0.88 17.90
N ASN A 411 -13.61 -0.34 18.97
CA ASN A 411 -13.00 -0.41 20.31
C ASN A 411 -12.89 -1.88 20.79
N TYR A 412 -13.91 -2.68 20.48
CA TYR A 412 -13.89 -4.09 20.86
C TYR A 412 -12.91 -4.91 20.02
N LYS A 413 -12.75 -4.58 18.72
CA LYS A 413 -11.70 -5.17 17.88
C LYS A 413 -10.31 -4.88 18.43
N ARG A 414 -10.04 -3.62 18.84
CA ARG A 414 -8.77 -3.25 19.48
C ARG A 414 -8.54 -3.99 20.80
N TYR A 415 -9.59 -4.16 21.60
CA TYR A 415 -9.50 -4.95 22.84
C TYR A 415 -9.09 -6.40 22.52
N ILE A 416 -9.74 -7.04 21.55
CA ILE A 416 -9.40 -8.42 21.13
C ILE A 416 -7.95 -8.47 20.64
N GLU A 417 -7.54 -7.54 19.78
CA GLU A 417 -6.17 -7.47 19.26
C GLU A 417 -5.16 -7.36 20.41
N ASN A 418 -5.37 -6.46 21.35
CA ASN A 418 -4.49 -6.28 22.52
C ASN A 418 -4.41 -7.56 23.36
N ARG A 419 -5.53 -8.25 23.57
CA ARG A 419 -5.54 -9.55 24.29
C ARG A 419 -4.77 -10.63 23.57
N MET A 420 -4.92 -10.72 22.24
CA MET A 420 -4.15 -11.65 21.41
C MET A 420 -2.66 -11.36 21.47
N ARG A 421 -2.25 -10.10 21.37
CA ARG A 421 -0.85 -9.67 21.45
C ARG A 421 -0.24 -9.86 22.83
N ALA A 422 -1.05 -9.77 23.89
CA ALA A 422 -0.60 -10.06 25.25
C ALA A 422 -0.38 -11.57 25.50
N THR A 423 -1.06 -12.43 24.73
CA THR A 423 -1.01 -13.88 24.91
C THR A 423 -0.03 -14.54 23.94
N PHE A 424 0.07 -14.01 22.71
CA PHE A 424 0.90 -14.56 21.64
C PHE A 424 1.91 -13.54 21.16
N ASP A 425 3.11 -13.98 20.76
CA ASP A 425 4.15 -13.10 20.25
C ASP A 425 3.89 -12.71 18.78
N PHE A 426 3.27 -11.56 18.59
CA PHE A 426 3.06 -10.91 17.29
C PHE A 426 3.83 -9.59 17.16
N LYS A 427 4.98 -9.45 17.84
CA LYS A 427 5.83 -8.24 17.72
C LYS A 427 6.27 -8.07 16.27
N GLY A 428 6.24 -6.85 15.78
CA GLY A 428 6.61 -6.52 14.41
C GLY A 428 5.65 -7.05 13.33
N THR A 429 4.55 -7.72 13.70
CA THR A 429 3.67 -8.39 12.73
C THR A 429 2.22 -7.91 12.86
N PRO A 430 1.56 -7.49 11.76
CA PRO A 430 0.14 -7.19 11.78
C PRO A 430 -0.68 -8.48 11.90
N ILE A 431 -1.83 -8.41 12.57
CA ILE A 431 -2.81 -9.50 12.61
C ILE A 431 -4.13 -9.02 12.03
N ARG A 432 -4.86 -9.92 11.38
CA ARG A 432 -6.16 -9.63 10.79
C ARG A 432 -7.27 -10.29 11.57
N LEU A 433 -8.26 -9.52 12.01
CA LEU A 433 -9.43 -10.00 12.73
C LEU A 433 -10.66 -9.93 11.83
N ARG A 434 -11.31 -11.07 11.63
CA ARG A 434 -12.57 -11.19 10.88
C ARG A 434 -13.66 -11.66 11.81
N PHE A 435 -14.89 -11.18 11.58
CA PHE A 435 -16.05 -11.56 12.37
C PHE A 435 -17.14 -12.11 11.45
N ARG A 436 -17.66 -13.29 11.76
CA ARG A 436 -18.74 -13.94 11.01
C ARG A 436 -19.87 -14.30 11.95
N ALA A 437 -21.10 -14.07 11.51
CA ALA A 437 -22.26 -14.61 12.22
C ALA A 437 -22.25 -16.14 12.13
N LYS A 438 -22.53 -16.82 13.25
CA LYS A 438 -22.80 -18.25 13.22
C LYS A 438 -24.12 -18.46 12.50
N LYS A 439 -24.16 -19.17 11.36
CA LYS A 439 -25.42 -19.58 10.74
C LYS A 439 -26.24 -20.34 11.77
N SER A 440 -27.47 -19.90 12.00
CA SER A 440 -28.38 -20.63 12.85
C SER A 440 -28.77 -21.94 12.15
N ASP A 441 -28.93 -23.03 12.91
CA ASP A 441 -29.39 -24.32 12.36
C ASP A 441 -30.82 -24.27 11.77
N LYS A 442 -31.46 -23.09 11.80
CA LYS A 442 -32.78 -22.83 11.21
C LYS A 442 -32.77 -22.52 9.71
N ASP A 443 -31.60 -22.31 9.10
CA ASP A 443 -31.44 -22.05 7.66
C ASP A 443 -31.12 -23.35 6.87
N LYS A 444 -31.38 -24.51 7.47
CA LYS A 444 -31.17 -25.83 6.85
C LYS A 444 -32.46 -26.60 6.55
N GLU A 445 -33.62 -25.92 6.56
CA GLU A 445 -34.88 -26.50 6.06
C GLU A 445 -35.29 -25.88 4.72
#